data_8fa1f80f493134456cdfb212fdba16ab
#
_entry.id   8fa1f80f493134456cdfb212fdba16ab
#
_cell.length_a   1.000
_cell.length_b   1.000
_cell.length_c   1.000
_cell.angle_alpha   90.00
_cell.angle_beta   90.00
_cell.angle_gamma   90.00
#
_symmetry.space_group_name_H-M   'P 1'
#
loop_
_entity.id
_entity.type
_entity.pdbx_description
1 polymer ?
#
loop_
_entity_poly.entity_id
_entity_poly.type
_entity_poly.pdbx_seq_one_letter_code
_entity_poly.pdbx_strand_id
1 'polypeptide(L)'
;MIQIAPQMRIVAAIEPADFRRGIDGLARLCNDVLKHDPFNGWVFVFRNRSATALKILVYDGQGFWLCHKRLSSGRFCWWPTSKNAASKTLAAHQMQVLLSAGNPEATQAAPAWRSVGPAD
;
A
#
# COMPACT_ATOMS: atom_id res chain seq x y z
N MET A 1 -3.82 9.08 10.55
CA MET A 1 -3.50 7.82 9.92
C MET A 1 -4.71 7.15 9.33
N ILE A 2 -4.56 6.45 8.24
CA ILE A 2 -5.68 5.78 7.60
C ILE A 2 -6.04 4.53 8.38
N GLN A 3 -7.33 4.36 8.63
CA GLN A 3 -7.81 3.19 9.29
C GLN A 3 -8.37 2.25 8.24
N ILE A 4 -7.85 1.05 8.15
CA ILE A 4 -8.26 0.09 7.14
C ILE A 4 -9.39 -0.77 7.68
N ALA A 5 -10.56 -0.62 7.08
CA ALA A 5 -11.72 -1.40 7.48
C ALA A 5 -11.87 -2.61 6.56
N PRO A 6 -12.46 -3.71 7.02
CA PRO A 6 -12.58 -4.91 6.20
C PRO A 6 -13.34 -4.71 4.90
N GLN A 7 -14.28 -3.78 4.88
CA GLN A 7 -15.05 -3.56 3.67
C GLN A 7 -14.37 -2.65 2.66
N MET A 8 -13.24 -2.05 2.99
CA MET A 8 -12.55 -1.19 2.04
C MET A 8 -11.90 -2.01 0.94
N ARG A 9 -12.01 -1.51 -0.29
CA ARG A 9 -11.31 -2.11 -1.42
C ARG A 9 -9.89 -1.57 -1.45
N ILE A 10 -8.92 -2.46 -1.42
CA ILE A 10 -7.51 -2.10 -1.42
C ILE A 10 -6.88 -2.66 -2.67
N VAL A 11 -6.21 -1.80 -3.43
CA VAL A 11 -5.60 -2.18 -4.69
C VAL A 11 -4.13 -1.78 -4.64
N ALA A 12 -3.25 -2.75 -4.83
CA ALA A 12 -1.81 -2.50 -4.87
C ALA A 12 -1.32 -2.47 -6.30
N ALA A 13 -0.53 -1.47 -6.64
CA ALA A 13 0.13 -1.41 -7.93
C ALA A 13 1.26 -2.43 -7.95
N ILE A 14 1.33 -3.24 -9.00
CA ILE A 14 2.35 -4.30 -9.08
C ILE A 14 3.74 -3.70 -9.32
N GLU A 15 3.85 -2.79 -10.29
CA GLU A 15 5.13 -2.18 -10.61
C GLU A 15 5.43 -1.02 -9.68
N PRO A 16 6.69 -0.74 -9.42
CA PRO A 16 7.03 0.39 -8.58
C PRO A 16 6.64 1.71 -9.23
N ALA A 17 6.32 2.69 -8.42
CA ALA A 17 6.00 4.04 -8.87
C ALA A 17 7.17 4.96 -8.57
N ASP A 18 7.26 6.03 -9.36
CA ASP A 18 8.25 7.07 -9.11
C ASP A 18 7.73 7.92 -7.96
N PHE A 19 8.43 7.88 -6.84
CA PHE A 19 7.98 8.58 -5.64
C PHE A 19 8.24 10.08 -5.65
N ARG A 20 8.73 10.61 -6.77
CA ARG A 20 8.67 12.06 -6.97
C ARG A 20 7.26 12.50 -7.31
N ARG A 21 6.38 11.57 -7.70
CA ARG A 21 4.99 11.88 -7.96
C ARG A 21 4.26 12.20 -6.66
N GLY A 22 3.48 13.27 -6.69
CA GLY A 22 2.59 13.58 -5.59
C GLY A 22 1.19 13.05 -5.88
N ILE A 23 0.20 13.67 -5.26
CA ILE A 23 -1.19 13.25 -5.38
C ILE A 23 -1.64 13.19 -6.83
N ASP A 24 -1.43 14.26 -7.58
CA ASP A 24 -1.93 14.31 -8.96
C ASP A 24 -1.28 13.26 -9.84
N GLY A 25 0.02 13.06 -9.68
CA GLY A 25 0.74 12.08 -10.47
C GLY A 25 0.31 10.65 -10.16
N LEU A 26 0.06 10.35 -8.88
CA LEU A 26 -0.40 9.02 -8.50
C LEU A 26 -1.85 8.79 -8.90
N ALA A 27 -2.69 9.83 -8.81
CA ALA A 27 -4.08 9.71 -9.27
C ALA A 27 -4.12 9.44 -10.77
N ARG A 28 -3.24 10.10 -11.53
CA ARG A 28 -3.15 9.85 -12.96
C ARG A 28 -2.69 8.43 -13.24
N LEU A 29 -1.77 7.91 -12.44
CA LEU A 29 -1.30 6.54 -12.59
C LEU A 29 -2.44 5.55 -12.34
N CYS A 30 -3.30 5.80 -11.34
CA CYS A 30 -4.46 4.96 -11.10
C CYS A 30 -5.34 4.89 -12.34
N ASN A 31 -5.61 6.04 -12.94
CA ASN A 31 -6.48 6.11 -14.09
C ASN A 31 -5.83 5.50 -15.34
N ASP A 32 -4.59 5.85 -15.62
CA ASP A 32 -3.95 5.51 -16.89
C ASP A 32 -3.36 4.11 -16.91
N VAL A 33 -2.79 3.68 -15.81
CA VAL A 33 -2.08 2.39 -15.75
C VAL A 33 -2.89 1.34 -15.04
N LEU A 34 -3.42 1.64 -13.87
CA LEU A 34 -4.18 0.67 -13.11
C LEU A 34 -5.61 0.53 -13.64
N LYS A 35 -6.07 1.51 -14.44
CA LYS A 35 -7.39 1.51 -15.03
C LYS A 35 -8.50 1.51 -13.99
N HIS A 36 -8.28 2.24 -12.91
CA HIS A 36 -9.25 2.45 -11.86
C HIS A 36 -9.43 3.93 -11.62
N ASP A 37 -10.65 4.34 -11.30
CA ASP A 37 -10.96 5.74 -11.02
C ASP A 37 -10.38 6.10 -9.65
N PRO A 38 -9.45 7.05 -9.57
CA PRO A 38 -8.85 7.42 -8.28
C PRO A 38 -9.84 8.09 -7.34
N PHE A 39 -10.99 8.55 -7.83
CA PHE A 39 -12.00 9.20 -7.00
C PHE A 39 -13.03 8.22 -6.42
N ASN A 40 -12.83 6.91 -6.58
CA ASN A 40 -13.85 5.95 -6.17
C ASN A 40 -13.79 5.56 -4.69
N GLY A 41 -12.88 6.15 -3.92
CA GLY A 41 -12.76 5.84 -2.50
C GLY A 41 -11.97 4.59 -2.18
N TRP A 42 -11.40 3.94 -3.18
CA TRP A 42 -10.58 2.77 -2.94
C TRP A 42 -9.22 3.20 -2.38
N VAL A 43 -8.56 2.27 -1.69
CA VAL A 43 -7.24 2.50 -1.13
C VAL A 43 -6.21 2.01 -2.16
N PHE A 44 -5.43 2.92 -2.70
CA PHE A 44 -4.40 2.57 -3.69
C PHE A 44 -3.04 2.60 -3.02
N VAL A 45 -2.27 1.53 -3.19
CA VAL A 45 -0.98 1.37 -2.52
C VAL A 45 0.12 1.26 -3.56
N PHE A 46 1.15 2.05 -3.40
CA PHE A 46 2.29 2.09 -4.32
C PHE A 46 3.58 1.87 -3.54
N ARG A 47 4.56 1.26 -4.17
CA ARG A 47 5.90 1.12 -3.59
C ARG A 47 6.92 1.83 -4.46
N ASN A 48 8.03 2.20 -3.85
CA ASN A 48 9.15 2.71 -4.64
C ASN A 48 9.95 1.52 -5.17
N ARG A 49 10.90 1.81 -6.06
CA ARG A 49 11.64 0.75 -6.73
C ARG A 49 12.48 -0.08 -5.76
N SER A 50 13.03 0.55 -4.73
CA SER A 50 13.88 -0.16 -3.77
C SER A 50 13.09 -0.90 -2.70
N ALA A 51 11.77 -0.78 -2.69
CA ALA A 51 10.89 -1.41 -1.70
C ALA A 51 11.21 -0.96 -0.27
N THR A 52 11.64 0.27 -0.12
CA THR A 52 11.93 0.85 1.19
C THR A 52 10.84 1.80 1.66
N ALA A 53 9.89 2.13 0.80
CA ALA A 53 8.82 3.05 1.14
C ALA A 53 7.56 2.68 0.39
N LEU A 54 6.41 3.07 0.95
CA LEU A 54 5.15 2.95 0.26
C LEU A 54 4.35 4.23 0.41
N LYS A 55 3.44 4.45 -0.52
CA LYS A 55 2.50 5.55 -0.48
C LYS A 55 1.10 5.01 -0.63
N ILE A 56 0.17 5.58 0.09
CA ILE A 56 -1.23 5.20 0.06
C ILE A 56 -2.05 6.41 -0.33
N LEU A 57 -2.85 6.26 -1.38
CA LEU A 57 -3.70 7.32 -1.91
C LEU A 57 -5.16 6.94 -1.73
N VAL A 58 -5.94 7.81 -1.10
CA VAL A 58 -7.37 7.58 -0.88
C VAL A 58 -8.13 8.89 -1.07
N TYR A 59 -9.24 8.84 -1.81
CA TYR A 59 -10.12 9.98 -1.93
C TYR A 59 -11.29 9.80 -0.95
N ASP A 60 -11.54 10.82 -0.12
CA ASP A 60 -12.52 10.70 0.95
C ASP A 60 -13.83 11.43 0.64
N GLY A 61 -14.03 11.89 -0.60
CA GLY A 61 -15.21 12.66 -0.98
C GLY A 61 -14.96 14.15 -1.01
N GLN A 62 -13.93 14.62 -0.34
CA GLN A 62 -13.58 16.04 -0.34
C GLN A 62 -12.20 16.27 -0.89
N GLY A 63 -11.29 15.34 -0.73
CA GLY A 63 -9.94 15.49 -1.18
C GLY A 63 -9.19 14.17 -1.06
N PHE A 64 -7.94 14.19 -1.49
CA PHE A 64 -7.08 13.03 -1.44
C PHE A 64 -6.23 13.04 -0.19
N TRP A 65 -6.12 11.87 0.43
CA TRP A 65 -5.10 11.61 1.44
C TRP A 65 -3.95 10.90 0.76
N LEU A 66 -2.74 11.37 1.03
CA LEU A 66 -1.54 10.69 0.58
C LEU A 66 -0.71 10.41 1.82
N CYS A 67 -0.60 9.15 2.18
CA CYS A 67 0.19 8.72 3.32
C CYS A 67 1.48 8.12 2.80
N HIS A 68 2.58 8.43 3.45
CA HIS A 68 3.90 7.96 3.03
C HIS A 68 4.56 7.29 4.21
N LYS A 69 4.98 6.06 4.04
CA LYS A 69 5.76 5.36 5.05
C LYS A 69 7.10 4.96 4.45
N ARG A 70 8.17 5.40 5.09
CA ARG A 70 9.52 5.00 4.71
C ARG A 70 10.12 4.22 5.87
N LEU A 71 10.62 3.02 5.57
CA LEU A 71 11.25 2.22 6.61
C LEU A 71 12.56 2.86 7.02
N SER A 72 12.87 2.83 8.32
CA SER A 72 14.14 3.37 8.80
C SER A 72 15.28 2.43 8.47
N SER A 73 14.99 1.15 8.25
CA SER A 73 15.98 0.19 7.81
C SER A 73 15.25 -0.97 7.15
N GLY A 74 15.96 -1.69 6.30
CA GLY A 74 15.38 -2.85 5.64
C GLY A 74 14.43 -2.50 4.51
N ARG A 75 13.70 -3.50 4.06
CA ARG A 75 12.79 -3.36 2.94
C ARG A 75 11.49 -4.07 3.26
N PHE A 76 10.42 -3.69 2.54
CA PHE A 76 9.21 -4.49 2.58
C PHE A 76 9.53 -5.84 1.95
N CYS A 77 9.33 -6.92 2.72
CA CYS A 77 9.76 -8.24 2.27
C CYS A 77 8.75 -8.94 1.38
N TRP A 78 7.58 -8.38 1.22
CA TRP A 78 6.55 -8.96 0.38
C TRP A 78 5.85 -7.88 -0.41
N TRP A 79 5.52 -8.18 -1.65
CA TRP A 79 4.71 -7.33 -2.49
C TRP A 79 3.96 -8.21 -3.49
N PRO A 80 2.68 -7.90 -3.79
CA PRO A 80 1.95 -8.72 -4.73
C PRO A 80 2.59 -8.69 -6.11
N THR A 81 2.49 -9.81 -6.81
CA THR A 81 3.04 -9.94 -8.14
C THR A 81 1.97 -10.43 -9.09
N SER A 82 2.13 -10.11 -10.36
CA SER A 82 1.25 -10.60 -11.41
C SER A 82 2.00 -10.52 -12.73
N LYS A 83 1.73 -11.49 -13.61
CA LYS A 83 2.35 -11.46 -14.94
C LYS A 83 1.55 -10.59 -15.90
N ASN A 84 0.24 -10.49 -15.69
CA ASN A 84 -0.63 -9.88 -16.69
C ASN A 84 -1.38 -8.67 -16.17
N ALA A 85 -1.43 -8.45 -14.88
CA ALA A 85 -2.21 -7.36 -14.33
C ALA A 85 -1.30 -6.25 -13.84
N ALA A 86 -1.79 -5.02 -13.88
CA ALA A 86 -1.06 -3.87 -13.37
C ALA A 86 -1.30 -3.67 -11.88
N SER A 87 -2.32 -4.32 -11.33
CA SER A 87 -2.67 -4.16 -9.92
C SER A 87 -3.26 -5.45 -9.38
N LYS A 88 -3.34 -5.55 -8.07
CA LYS A 88 -3.94 -6.70 -7.40
C LYS A 88 -4.69 -6.22 -6.16
N THR A 89 -5.87 -6.79 -5.95
CA THR A 89 -6.67 -6.48 -4.77
C THR A 89 -6.08 -7.19 -3.56
N LEU A 90 -6.03 -6.48 -2.45
CA LEU A 90 -5.57 -7.04 -1.19
C LEU A 90 -6.72 -7.10 -0.20
N ALA A 91 -6.71 -8.12 0.66
CA ALA A 91 -7.61 -8.15 1.80
C ALA A 91 -7.08 -7.21 2.88
N ALA A 92 -7.97 -6.76 3.76
CA ALA A 92 -7.58 -5.81 4.78
C ALA A 92 -6.44 -6.34 5.65
N HIS A 93 -6.49 -7.62 6.03
CA HIS A 93 -5.44 -8.17 6.87
C HIS A 93 -4.09 -8.23 6.14
N GLN A 94 -4.12 -8.47 4.82
CA GLN A 94 -2.88 -8.44 4.04
C GLN A 94 -2.27 -7.05 4.04
N MET A 95 -3.11 -6.03 3.93
CA MET A 95 -2.64 -4.66 3.97
C MET A 95 -2.03 -4.32 5.33
N GLN A 96 -2.65 -4.79 6.41
CA GLN A 96 -2.12 -4.52 7.74
C GLN A 96 -0.76 -5.19 7.93
N VAL A 97 -0.61 -6.41 7.45
CA VAL A 97 0.68 -7.10 7.54
C VAL A 97 1.72 -6.38 6.69
N LEU A 98 1.33 -5.94 5.50
CA LEU A 98 2.24 -5.19 4.65
C LEU A 98 2.68 -3.89 5.32
N LEU A 99 1.75 -3.17 5.94
CA LEU A 99 2.08 -1.94 6.64
C LEU A 99 3.09 -2.17 7.75
N SER A 100 3.12 -3.37 8.31
CA SER A 100 4.10 -3.74 9.33
C SER A 100 5.38 -4.31 8.71
N ALA A 101 5.52 -4.22 7.40
CA ALA A 101 6.66 -4.75 6.65
C ALA A 101 6.79 -6.27 6.77
N GLY A 102 5.68 -6.95 7.06
CA GLY A 102 5.67 -8.41 7.13
C GLY A 102 5.29 -9.05 5.82
N ASN A 103 5.23 -10.38 5.83
CA ASN A 103 4.81 -11.16 4.68
C ASN A 103 3.47 -11.82 4.97
N PRO A 104 2.38 -11.35 4.37
CA PRO A 104 1.05 -11.91 4.68
C PRO A 104 0.93 -13.38 4.32
N GLU A 105 1.71 -13.86 3.36
CA GLU A 105 1.61 -15.25 2.94
C GLU A 105 2.32 -16.18 3.90
N ALA A 106 3.34 -15.70 4.57
CA ALA A 106 4.07 -16.50 5.53
C ALA A 106 3.56 -16.32 6.94
N THR A 107 2.75 -15.31 7.19
CA THR A 107 2.33 -14.99 8.52
C THR A 107 1.23 -15.88 8.96
N GLN A 108 1.39 -16.50 10.11
CA GLN A 108 0.33 -17.14 10.74
C GLN A 108 -0.21 -16.15 11.63
N ALA A 109 -1.22 -16.39 12.25
CA ALA A 109 -1.85 -15.51 13.11
C ALA A 109 -0.92 -15.13 14.16
N ALA A 110 0.00 -14.51 13.85
CA ALA A 110 0.99 -14.23 14.70
C ALA A 110 0.59 -13.35 15.75
N PRO A 111 1.24 -13.32 16.72
CA PRO A 111 1.03 -12.49 17.80
C PRO A 111 0.93 -11.15 17.25
N ALA A 112 -0.02 -10.57 17.59
CA ALA A 112 -0.33 -9.38 17.15
C ALA A 112 0.85 -8.57 17.08
N TRP A 113 1.79 -8.66 17.80
CA TRP A 113 2.93 -7.98 17.57
C TRP A 113 3.79 -8.19 18.67
N ARG A 114 4.89 -7.73 18.61
CA ARG A 114 5.76 -7.89 19.64
C ARG A 114 6.17 -6.56 20.09
N SER A 115 6.54 -6.50 21.22
CA SER A 115 6.93 -5.34 21.83
C SER A 115 7.96 -4.66 21.05
N VAL A 116 7.77 -3.45 20.79
CA VAL A 116 8.66 -2.73 20.11
C VAL A 116 9.71 -2.40 20.98
N GLY A 117 9.59 -2.52 21.87
CA GLY A 117 10.54 -2.29 22.65
C GLY A 117 11.28 -1.40 22.30
N PRO A 118 11.73 -0.93 22.68
CA PRO A 118 12.22 -0.07 22.37
C PRO A 118 12.88 -0.24 21.52
N ALA A 119 12.88 -0.51 21.17
CA ALA A 119 13.34 -0.62 20.50
C ALA A 119 13.66 -0.77 19.91
N ASP A 120 13.46 -0.95 19.94
CA ASP A 120 13.68 -1.19 19.46
C ASP A 120 13.52 -0.85 18.92
#